data_a2f0a514757a4c32e9e0807e72428b06
#
_entry.id   a2f0a514757a4c32e9e0807e72428b06
#
_cell.length_a   1.000
_cell.length_b   1.000
_cell.length_c   1.000
_cell.angle_alpha   90.00
_cell.angle_beta   90.00
_cell.angle_gamma   90.00
#
_symmetry.space_group_name_H-M   'P 1'
#
loop_
_entity.id
_entity.type
_entity.pdbx_description
1 polymer ?
#
loop_
_entity_poly.entity_id
_entity_poly.type
_entity_poly.pdbx_seq_one_letter_code
_entity_poly.pdbx_strand_id
1 'polypeptide(L)'
;IRDRSVSRGLGDVYKRQDNKCMFDGSSIEGFVRIEESDMYLYPDLNTFEILPWRPQHGKVARFMCDVYRPEGVPFEGDSRYVLKNVLKKAAKMGYTFDVGPECEFFLFHTDDNGQPTNITHEKASYFDVTPLDLGENARRDIILTLESMGFEIEASHHEVAPAQHEIDFKYDEALQTADNIMTFKLAVKTIAKRHGLFASFMPKPKYGINGSGMHINMSLEKDGKNIFFDKSNPMGLSKECYHFIAGLIKHAKGMSCICNPLVNSYKRLVPGYEAPVAICWSSINRSPLIRIPASRGAGTRIEFRSPDPAANPYLVMALCLAAGLDGIENELEAPEPIGKNMYLLTEEQIADMNIDVLPATLGEACDAFEEDKYIQEVLGEHISKKYLEAKRKEWHEYCRQVSDWETEAYLYKY
;
A
#
# COMPACT_ATOMS: atom_id res chain seq x y z
N ILE A 1 30.96 5.49 20.08
CA ILE A 1 31.09 4.52 21.18
C ILE A 1 29.86 4.57 22.08
N ARG A 2 29.37 5.78 22.44
CA ARG A 2 28.17 5.93 23.30
C ARG A 2 26.91 5.35 22.67
N ASP A 3 26.68 5.63 21.39
CA ASP A 3 25.52 5.08 20.66
C ASP A 3 25.58 3.56 20.52
N ARG A 4 26.80 3.02 20.40
CA ARG A 4 27.00 1.58 20.39
C ARG A 4 26.71 0.94 21.74
N SER A 5 27.09 1.60 22.82
CA SER A 5 26.86 1.06 24.16
C SER A 5 25.37 1.07 24.53
N VAL A 6 24.64 2.11 24.15
CA VAL A 6 23.19 2.20 24.37
C VAL A 6 22.42 1.20 23.52
N SER A 7 22.70 1.14 22.22
CA SER A 7 22.06 0.19 21.31
C SER A 7 22.39 -1.25 21.64
N ARG A 8 23.66 -1.55 21.96
CA ARG A 8 24.10 -2.86 22.40
C ARG A 8 23.55 -3.24 23.76
N GLY A 9 23.52 -2.29 24.70
CA GLY A 9 22.98 -2.53 26.03
C GLY A 9 21.55 -3.00 25.99
N LEU A 10 20.67 -2.26 25.30
CA LEU A 10 19.28 -2.64 25.15
C LEU A 10 19.12 -3.94 24.34
N GLY A 11 19.68 -3.99 23.14
CA GLY A 11 19.55 -5.16 22.28
C GLY A 11 20.15 -6.44 22.86
N ASP A 12 21.32 -6.36 23.50
CA ASP A 12 22.00 -7.53 24.05
C ASP A 12 21.32 -8.03 25.34
N VAL A 13 20.88 -7.14 26.21
CA VAL A 13 20.22 -7.53 27.47
C VAL A 13 18.88 -8.20 27.20
N TYR A 14 18.02 -7.58 26.41
CA TYR A 14 16.69 -8.12 26.15
C TYR A 14 16.70 -9.37 25.26
N LYS A 15 17.54 -9.41 24.24
CA LYS A 15 17.67 -10.60 23.38
C LYS A 15 18.22 -11.81 24.09
N ARG A 16 19.16 -11.63 25.00
CA ARG A 16 19.74 -12.73 25.75
C ARG A 16 18.80 -13.29 26.81
N GLN A 17 17.95 -12.46 27.39
CA GLN A 17 17.06 -12.90 28.49
C GLN A 17 15.71 -13.39 27.97
N ASP A 18 15.00 -12.58 27.14
CA ASP A 18 13.59 -12.83 26.82
C ASP A 18 13.29 -12.77 25.31
N ASN A 19 14.29 -12.51 24.47
CA ASN A 19 14.12 -12.31 23.02
C ASN A 19 13.09 -11.21 22.67
N LYS A 20 13.03 -10.15 23.47
CA LYS A 20 12.13 -9.01 23.30
C LYS A 20 12.81 -7.69 23.68
N CYS A 21 12.26 -6.59 23.19
CA CYS A 21 12.70 -5.23 23.52
C CYS A 21 11.51 -4.38 23.97
N MET A 22 11.63 -3.74 25.11
CA MET A 22 10.62 -2.83 25.62
C MET A 22 10.73 -1.46 24.92
N PHE A 23 9.59 -0.83 24.67
CA PHE A 23 9.50 0.55 24.20
C PHE A 23 8.27 1.25 24.80
N ASP A 24 8.27 2.59 24.76
CA ASP A 24 7.15 3.41 25.17
C ASP A 24 6.12 3.55 24.05
N GLY A 25 5.03 2.79 24.16
CA GLY A 25 3.93 2.81 23.20
C GLY A 25 3.12 4.11 23.23
N SER A 26 3.16 4.87 24.35
CA SER A 26 2.44 6.15 24.46
C SER A 26 3.08 7.26 23.62
N SER A 27 4.34 7.09 23.23
CA SER A 27 5.04 7.98 22.32
C SER A 27 4.66 7.77 20.84
N ILE A 28 3.87 6.74 20.54
CA ILE A 28 3.37 6.46 19.21
C ILE A 28 1.89 6.82 19.13
N GLU A 29 1.56 7.78 18.25
CA GLU A 29 0.18 8.25 18.09
C GLU A 29 -0.77 7.09 17.74
N GLY A 30 -1.87 7.00 18.47
CA GLY A 30 -2.90 6.00 18.28
C GLY A 30 -2.62 4.63 18.91
N PHE A 31 -1.43 4.41 19.54
CA PHE A 31 -1.14 3.13 20.21
C PHE A 31 -1.88 3.01 21.53
N VAL A 32 -1.28 3.48 22.60
CA VAL A 32 -1.81 3.34 23.97
C VAL A 32 -1.74 4.66 24.73
N ARG A 33 -2.38 4.72 25.89
CA ARG A 33 -2.28 5.86 26.79
C ARG A 33 -1.01 5.77 27.64
N ILE A 34 -0.64 6.88 28.28
CA ILE A 34 0.57 6.96 29.10
C ILE A 34 0.55 5.97 30.28
N GLU A 35 -0.64 5.63 30.77
CA GLU A 35 -0.82 4.67 31.86
C GLU A 35 -0.57 3.21 31.43
N GLU A 36 -0.56 2.94 30.13
CA GLU A 36 -0.34 1.62 29.50
C GLU A 36 0.88 1.66 28.58
N SER A 37 1.87 2.51 28.89
CA SER A 37 2.97 2.85 27.96
C SER A 37 3.91 1.71 27.64
N ASP A 38 4.12 0.77 28.56
CA ASP A 38 5.07 -0.32 28.38
C ASP A 38 4.58 -1.30 27.34
N MET A 39 5.31 -1.37 26.23
CA MET A 39 5.04 -2.30 25.12
C MET A 39 6.31 -3.08 24.77
N TYR A 40 6.15 -4.23 24.14
CA TYR A 40 7.26 -5.09 23.77
C TYR A 40 7.30 -5.38 22.27
N LEU A 41 8.50 -5.33 21.71
CA LEU A 41 8.81 -5.79 20.35
C LEU A 41 9.35 -7.23 20.44
N TYR A 42 8.70 -8.14 19.74
CA TYR A 42 9.15 -9.52 19.56
C TYR A 42 9.69 -9.68 18.14
N PRO A 43 11.03 -9.80 17.97
CA PRO A 43 11.63 -9.95 16.66
C PRO A 43 11.19 -11.24 15.97
N ASP A 44 10.72 -11.13 14.75
CA ASP A 44 10.56 -12.27 13.86
C ASP A 44 11.91 -12.61 13.24
N LEU A 45 12.53 -13.70 13.70
CA LEU A 45 13.89 -14.08 13.33
C LEU A 45 14.03 -14.44 11.85
N ASN A 46 12.92 -14.80 11.17
CA ASN A 46 12.92 -15.09 9.75
C ASN A 46 13.11 -13.83 8.90
N THR A 47 12.89 -12.65 9.48
CA THR A 47 13.01 -11.35 8.82
C THR A 47 14.36 -10.67 9.05
N PHE A 48 15.38 -11.46 9.49
CA PHE A 48 16.74 -10.94 9.65
C PHE A 48 17.29 -10.40 8.34
N GLU A 49 17.69 -9.13 8.34
CA GLU A 49 18.19 -8.46 7.14
C GLU A 49 19.39 -7.57 7.46
N ILE A 50 20.44 -7.65 6.65
CA ILE A 50 21.62 -6.77 6.74
C ILE A 50 21.42 -5.58 5.84
N LEU A 51 21.49 -4.37 6.41
CA LEU A 51 21.35 -3.12 5.66
C LEU A 51 22.66 -2.80 4.91
N PRO A 52 22.72 -2.97 3.58
CA PRO A 52 23.98 -2.88 2.82
C PRO A 52 24.55 -1.47 2.74
N TRP A 53 23.73 -0.46 2.97
CA TRP A 53 24.13 0.95 2.94
C TRP A 53 24.81 1.45 4.23
N ARG A 54 25.15 0.55 5.18
CA ARG A 54 25.82 0.88 6.43
C ARG A 54 27.10 0.08 6.67
N PRO A 55 28.07 0.03 5.71
CA PRO A 55 29.24 -0.83 5.83
C PRO A 55 30.38 -0.23 6.66
N GLN A 56 30.45 1.11 6.82
CA GLN A 56 31.66 1.82 7.22
C GLN A 56 32.06 1.64 8.69
N HIS A 57 31.13 1.26 9.57
CA HIS A 57 31.35 1.12 11.01
C HIS A 57 30.82 -0.19 11.61
N GLY A 58 30.84 -1.24 10.81
CA GLY A 58 30.25 -2.54 11.13
C GLY A 58 28.89 -2.74 10.50
N LYS A 59 28.49 -3.99 10.36
CA LYS A 59 27.20 -4.36 9.79
C LYS A 59 26.04 -3.93 10.70
N VAL A 60 24.99 -3.40 10.10
CA VAL A 60 23.73 -3.11 10.78
C VAL A 60 22.69 -4.10 10.26
N ALA A 61 22.03 -4.79 11.17
CA ALA A 61 20.92 -5.69 10.85
C ALA A 61 19.62 -5.16 11.45
N ARG A 62 18.50 -5.53 10.86
CA ARG A 62 17.16 -5.29 11.36
C ARG A 62 16.34 -6.57 11.41
N PHE A 63 15.26 -6.51 12.17
CA PHE A 63 14.16 -7.46 12.16
C PHE A 63 12.84 -6.73 12.03
N MET A 64 11.85 -7.34 11.42
CA MET A 64 10.46 -6.99 11.66
C MET A 64 10.05 -7.55 13.03
N CYS A 65 9.24 -6.78 13.75
CA CYS A 65 8.81 -7.18 15.09
C CYS A 65 7.28 -7.18 15.16
N ASP A 66 6.75 -8.12 15.91
CA ASP A 66 5.38 -8.08 16.36
C ASP A 66 5.31 -7.30 17.67
N VAL A 67 4.21 -6.57 17.88
CA VAL A 67 4.00 -5.78 19.10
C VAL A 67 3.16 -6.55 20.10
N TYR A 68 3.59 -6.56 21.35
CA TYR A 68 2.91 -7.26 22.46
C TYR A 68 2.71 -6.34 23.64
N ARG A 69 1.66 -6.62 24.41
CA ARG A 69 1.40 -6.04 25.72
C ARG A 69 2.30 -6.68 26.78
N PRO A 70 2.48 -6.03 27.96
CA PRO A 70 3.30 -6.58 29.06
C PRO A 70 2.91 -8.01 29.48
N GLU A 71 1.63 -8.34 29.40
CA GLU A 71 1.07 -9.64 29.75
C GLU A 71 1.43 -10.76 28.76
N GLY A 72 2.17 -10.42 27.68
CA GLY A 72 2.60 -11.38 26.66
C GLY A 72 1.50 -11.73 25.64
N VAL A 73 0.46 -10.90 25.53
CA VAL A 73 -0.57 -11.01 24.49
C VAL A 73 -0.26 -10.08 23.32
N PRO A 74 -0.54 -10.49 22.07
CA PRO A 74 -0.37 -9.62 20.91
C PRO A 74 -1.17 -8.32 21.07
N PHE A 75 -0.59 -7.21 20.64
CA PHE A 75 -1.29 -5.93 20.66
C PHE A 75 -2.24 -5.84 19.46
N GLU A 76 -3.50 -5.60 19.73
CA GLU A 76 -4.57 -5.50 18.73
C GLU A 76 -4.44 -4.29 17.78
N GLY A 77 -3.61 -3.31 18.14
CA GLY A 77 -3.28 -2.17 17.30
C GLY A 77 -2.10 -2.40 16.35
N ASP A 78 -1.49 -3.58 16.37
CA ASP A 78 -0.42 -3.94 15.46
C ASP A 78 -0.97 -4.36 14.10
N SER A 79 -0.66 -3.58 13.05
CA SER A 79 -1.11 -3.86 11.68
C SER A 79 -0.62 -5.21 11.15
N ARG A 80 0.60 -5.62 11.52
CA ARG A 80 1.18 -6.92 11.14
C ARG A 80 0.41 -8.07 11.79
N TYR A 81 -0.06 -7.90 13.02
CA TYR A 81 -0.92 -8.84 13.72
C TYR A 81 -2.30 -8.99 13.04
N VAL A 82 -2.90 -7.89 12.57
CA VAL A 82 -4.16 -7.94 11.81
C VAL A 82 -4.01 -8.82 10.57
N LEU A 83 -2.97 -8.59 9.76
CA LEU A 83 -2.72 -9.43 8.58
C LEU A 83 -2.53 -10.91 8.96
N LYS A 84 -1.73 -11.20 9.97
CA LYS A 84 -1.55 -12.57 10.49
C LYS A 84 -2.86 -13.25 10.87
N ASN A 85 -3.82 -12.52 11.44
CA ASN A 85 -5.11 -13.09 11.81
C ASN A 85 -5.96 -13.45 10.59
N VAL A 86 -5.99 -12.58 9.57
CA VAL A 86 -6.71 -12.86 8.32
C VAL A 86 -6.06 -14.02 7.56
N LEU A 87 -4.73 -14.07 7.51
CA LEU A 87 -3.99 -15.21 6.92
C LEU A 87 -4.29 -16.52 7.64
N LYS A 88 -4.40 -16.52 8.99
CA LYS A 88 -4.83 -17.69 9.75
C LYS A 88 -6.26 -18.13 9.40
N LYS A 89 -7.17 -17.19 9.10
CA LYS A 89 -8.52 -17.52 8.61
C LYS A 89 -8.43 -18.21 7.24
N ALA A 90 -7.69 -17.63 6.29
CA ALA A 90 -7.47 -18.21 4.97
C ALA A 90 -6.86 -19.62 5.05
N ALA A 91 -5.83 -19.79 5.89
CA ALA A 91 -5.18 -21.10 6.10
C ALA A 91 -6.14 -22.18 6.65
N LYS A 92 -7.09 -21.82 7.54
CA LYS A 92 -8.14 -22.74 8.01
C LYS A 92 -9.08 -23.18 6.88
N MET A 93 -9.25 -22.36 5.85
CA MET A 93 -10.01 -22.68 4.63
C MET A 93 -9.15 -23.46 3.60
N GLY A 94 -7.87 -23.66 3.92
CA GLY A 94 -6.90 -24.35 3.06
C GLY A 94 -6.26 -23.46 2.00
N TYR A 95 -6.30 -22.13 2.16
CA TYR A 95 -5.76 -21.17 1.20
C TYR A 95 -4.44 -20.54 1.67
N THR A 96 -3.50 -20.38 0.73
CA THR A 96 -2.36 -19.49 0.81
C THR A 96 -2.66 -18.24 -0.03
N PHE A 97 -2.25 -17.09 0.44
CA PHE A 97 -2.50 -15.79 -0.21
C PHE A 97 -1.20 -15.18 -0.69
N ASP A 98 -1.03 -15.11 -2.01
CA ASP A 98 0.14 -14.55 -2.68
C ASP A 98 -0.14 -13.16 -3.20
N VAL A 99 0.84 -12.26 -3.04
CA VAL A 99 0.72 -10.85 -3.40
C VAL A 99 1.97 -10.35 -4.10
N GLY A 100 1.79 -9.68 -5.25
CA GLY A 100 2.81 -8.93 -5.98
C GLY A 100 2.41 -7.45 -6.06
N PRO A 101 3.15 -6.54 -5.41
CA PRO A 101 2.84 -5.12 -5.44
C PRO A 101 3.53 -4.43 -6.61
N GLU A 102 2.87 -3.42 -7.18
CA GLU A 102 3.45 -2.40 -8.05
C GLU A 102 3.46 -1.10 -7.25
N CYS A 103 4.64 -0.61 -6.83
CA CYS A 103 4.73 0.52 -5.91
C CYS A 103 5.48 1.69 -6.54
N GLU A 104 4.73 2.66 -7.03
CA GLU A 104 5.24 3.85 -7.69
C GLU A 104 5.76 4.90 -6.71
N PHE A 105 6.72 5.71 -7.16
CA PHE A 105 7.31 6.80 -6.36
C PHE A 105 7.87 7.91 -7.25
N PHE A 106 8.08 9.10 -6.64
CA PHE A 106 8.70 10.24 -7.30
C PHE A 106 10.10 10.50 -6.75
N LEU A 107 11.00 10.98 -7.63
CA LEU A 107 12.33 11.47 -7.28
C LEU A 107 12.39 12.98 -7.51
N PHE A 108 12.45 13.78 -6.44
CA PHE A 108 12.54 15.23 -6.50
C PHE A 108 13.95 15.71 -6.15
N HIS A 109 14.29 16.92 -6.61
CA HIS A 109 15.45 17.64 -6.12
C HIS A 109 15.29 18.00 -4.64
N THR A 110 16.41 18.08 -3.95
CA THR A 110 16.50 18.78 -2.67
C THR A 110 16.98 20.22 -2.89
N ASP A 111 16.66 21.11 -1.95
CA ASP A 111 17.26 22.44 -1.89
C ASP A 111 18.71 22.39 -1.37
N ASP A 112 19.38 23.56 -1.30
CA ASP A 112 20.76 23.68 -0.83
C ASP A 112 20.94 23.22 0.64
N ASN A 113 19.86 23.14 1.43
CA ASN A 113 19.83 22.66 2.79
C ASN A 113 19.48 21.17 2.88
N GLY A 114 19.31 20.49 1.73
CA GLY A 114 18.87 19.09 1.66
C GLY A 114 17.40 18.86 2.00
N GLN A 115 16.57 19.92 1.98
CA GLN A 115 15.14 19.81 2.19
C GLN A 115 14.43 19.36 0.90
N PRO A 116 13.33 18.60 0.99
CA PRO A 116 12.59 18.19 -0.17
C PRO A 116 11.95 19.37 -0.91
N THR A 117 12.00 19.31 -2.22
CA THR A 117 11.25 20.23 -3.11
C THR A 117 10.21 19.44 -3.91
N ASN A 118 9.39 20.13 -4.69
CA ASN A 118 8.54 19.52 -5.72
C ASN A 118 9.10 19.73 -7.14
N ILE A 119 10.38 20.04 -7.25
CA ILE A 119 11.08 20.29 -8.51
C ILE A 119 11.53 18.95 -9.09
N THR A 120 11.11 18.69 -10.34
CA THR A 120 11.60 17.58 -11.16
C THR A 120 12.72 18.06 -12.05
N HIS A 121 13.74 17.25 -12.26
CA HIS A 121 14.91 17.61 -13.06
C HIS A 121 14.79 17.18 -14.52
N GLU A 122 13.68 16.55 -14.90
CA GLU A 122 13.45 15.98 -16.21
C GLU A 122 12.02 16.18 -16.70
N LYS A 123 11.78 15.80 -17.95
CA LYS A 123 10.45 15.75 -18.59
C LYS A 123 10.24 14.41 -19.30
N ALA A 124 10.89 13.36 -18.83
CA ALA A 124 10.70 12.03 -19.35
C ALA A 124 9.26 11.54 -19.11
N SER A 125 8.86 10.55 -19.87
CA SER A 125 7.54 9.94 -19.86
C SER A 125 7.66 8.42 -19.81
N TYR A 126 6.54 7.72 -19.97
CA TYR A 126 6.44 6.28 -19.83
C TYR A 126 7.44 5.52 -20.69
N PHE A 127 8.28 4.69 -20.07
CA PHE A 127 9.34 3.88 -20.69
C PHE A 127 10.47 4.67 -21.36
N ASP A 128 10.58 5.98 -21.10
CA ASP A 128 11.76 6.74 -21.53
C ASP A 128 13.03 6.25 -20.82
N VAL A 129 14.15 6.37 -21.51
CA VAL A 129 15.48 5.96 -21.07
C VAL A 129 16.44 7.15 -21.13
N THR A 130 17.66 6.96 -20.60
CA THR A 130 18.75 7.94 -20.74
C THR A 130 18.97 8.32 -22.23
N PRO A 131 19.10 9.63 -22.61
CA PRO A 131 19.35 10.75 -21.70
C PRO A 131 18.09 11.50 -21.20
N LEU A 132 16.89 11.03 -21.48
CA LEU A 132 15.66 11.69 -21.03
C LEU A 132 15.35 11.37 -19.56
N ASP A 133 15.45 10.10 -19.18
CA ASP A 133 15.33 9.64 -17.79
C ASP A 133 16.60 9.94 -17.00
N LEU A 134 16.61 11.01 -16.24
CA LEU A 134 17.73 11.39 -15.38
C LEU A 134 17.71 10.68 -14.01
N GLY A 135 16.65 9.99 -13.69
CA GLY A 135 16.52 9.16 -12.46
C GLY A 135 17.09 7.75 -12.61
N GLU A 136 17.46 7.32 -13.81
CA GLU A 136 17.90 5.96 -14.12
C GLU A 136 19.04 5.47 -13.21
N ASN A 137 20.06 6.29 -12.96
CA ASN A 137 21.18 5.90 -12.10
C ASN A 137 20.74 5.64 -10.65
N ALA A 138 19.88 6.49 -10.10
CA ALA A 138 19.34 6.28 -8.75
C ALA A 138 18.48 5.02 -8.71
N ARG A 139 17.61 4.81 -9.70
CA ARG A 139 16.77 3.62 -9.82
C ARG A 139 17.60 2.34 -9.93
N ARG A 140 18.67 2.36 -10.75
CA ARG A 140 19.61 1.24 -10.87
C ARG A 140 20.30 0.89 -9.55
N ASP A 141 20.79 1.89 -8.81
CA ASP A 141 21.45 1.64 -7.52
C ASP A 141 20.45 1.15 -6.46
N ILE A 142 19.19 1.57 -6.54
CA ILE A 142 18.10 1.03 -5.71
C ILE A 142 17.93 -0.47 -6.02
N ILE A 143 17.83 -0.84 -7.30
CA ILE A 143 17.67 -2.24 -7.74
C ILE A 143 18.83 -3.09 -7.23
N LEU A 144 20.07 -2.71 -7.52
CA LEU A 144 21.24 -3.47 -7.09
C LEU A 144 21.32 -3.62 -5.56
N THR A 145 20.86 -2.61 -4.83
CA THR A 145 20.76 -2.66 -3.37
C THR A 145 19.69 -3.67 -2.92
N LEU A 146 18.51 -3.65 -3.52
CA LEU A 146 17.43 -4.60 -3.21
C LEU A 146 17.81 -6.03 -3.58
N GLU A 147 18.44 -6.26 -4.74
CA GLU A 147 18.94 -7.58 -5.14
C GLU A 147 19.98 -8.11 -4.14
N SER A 148 20.87 -7.25 -3.62
CA SER A 148 21.82 -7.63 -2.57
C SER A 148 21.16 -8.00 -1.24
N MET A 149 19.90 -7.64 -1.05
CA MET A 149 19.02 -8.00 0.08
C MET A 149 18.10 -9.18 -0.25
N GLY A 150 18.26 -9.84 -1.39
CA GLY A 150 17.51 -11.04 -1.76
C GLY A 150 16.21 -10.78 -2.52
N PHE A 151 15.94 -9.55 -2.93
CA PHE A 151 14.79 -9.27 -3.79
C PHE A 151 15.03 -9.81 -5.21
N GLU A 152 14.03 -10.46 -5.78
CA GLU A 152 13.98 -10.76 -7.22
C GLU A 152 13.24 -9.62 -7.92
N ILE A 153 13.97 -8.78 -8.67
CA ILE A 153 13.39 -7.66 -9.41
C ILE A 153 12.84 -8.16 -10.74
N GLU A 154 11.57 -7.85 -11.05
CA GLU A 154 10.88 -8.26 -12.27
C GLU A 154 10.86 -7.16 -13.32
N ALA A 155 10.60 -5.90 -12.92
CA ALA A 155 10.56 -4.76 -13.81
C ALA A 155 11.07 -3.48 -13.12
N SER A 156 11.53 -2.54 -13.97
CA SER A 156 11.91 -1.20 -13.52
C SER A 156 11.85 -0.26 -14.70
N HIS A 157 11.06 0.79 -14.58
CA HIS A 157 10.90 1.76 -15.66
C HIS A 157 10.56 3.16 -15.14
N HIS A 158 10.68 4.15 -16.04
CA HIS A 158 10.13 5.48 -15.85
C HIS A 158 8.63 5.44 -16.08
N GLU A 159 7.87 6.09 -15.21
CA GLU A 159 6.42 6.20 -15.31
C GLU A 159 5.97 7.42 -16.16
N VAL A 160 4.63 7.60 -16.29
CA VAL A 160 4.03 8.62 -17.16
C VAL A 160 4.37 10.04 -16.70
N ALA A 161 4.37 10.31 -15.40
CA ALA A 161 4.66 11.65 -14.89
C ALA A 161 6.18 11.92 -14.81
N PRO A 162 6.63 13.16 -15.08
CA PRO A 162 8.02 13.53 -14.88
C PRO A 162 8.55 13.17 -13.50
N ALA A 163 9.71 12.52 -13.45
CA ALA A 163 10.38 12.02 -12.25
C ALA A 163 9.60 10.93 -11.46
N GLN A 164 8.64 10.29 -12.10
CA GLN A 164 7.92 9.15 -11.54
C GLN A 164 8.56 7.84 -12.02
N HIS A 165 8.72 6.90 -11.09
CA HIS A 165 9.38 5.63 -11.29
C HIS A 165 8.59 4.50 -10.67
N GLU A 166 8.76 3.30 -11.24
CA GLU A 166 8.25 2.05 -10.72
C GLU A 166 9.36 0.99 -10.69
N ILE A 167 9.37 0.19 -9.65
CA ILE A 167 10.23 -0.98 -9.52
C ILE A 167 9.37 -2.11 -8.96
N ASP A 168 9.19 -3.15 -9.77
CA ASP A 168 8.41 -4.32 -9.42
C ASP A 168 9.33 -5.43 -8.96
N PHE A 169 8.97 -6.07 -7.89
CA PHE A 169 9.64 -7.25 -7.38
C PHE A 169 8.66 -8.41 -7.29
N LYS A 170 9.20 -9.61 -7.42
CA LYS A 170 8.44 -10.85 -7.47
C LYS A 170 7.49 -10.99 -6.28
N TYR A 171 6.32 -11.53 -6.56
CA TYR A 171 5.32 -11.86 -5.56
C TYR A 171 5.83 -12.89 -4.53
N ASP A 172 5.26 -12.86 -3.36
CA ASP A 172 5.50 -13.81 -2.27
C ASP A 172 4.21 -13.93 -1.44
N GLU A 173 4.22 -14.79 -0.40
CA GLU A 173 3.15 -14.81 0.59
C GLU A 173 2.93 -13.41 1.17
N ALA A 174 1.70 -13.03 1.39
CA ALA A 174 1.32 -11.64 1.70
C ALA A 174 2.05 -11.03 2.91
N LEU A 175 2.38 -11.80 3.95
CA LEU A 175 3.12 -11.27 5.09
C LEU A 175 4.55 -10.88 4.71
N GLN A 176 5.23 -11.73 3.95
CA GLN A 176 6.57 -11.46 3.44
C GLN A 176 6.55 -10.28 2.48
N THR A 177 5.56 -10.22 1.58
CA THR A 177 5.40 -9.09 0.65
C THR A 177 5.16 -7.77 1.38
N ALA A 178 4.35 -7.75 2.45
CA ALA A 178 4.15 -6.55 3.25
C ALA A 178 5.45 -6.10 3.95
N ASP A 179 6.22 -7.03 4.51
CA ASP A 179 7.55 -6.78 5.08
C ASP A 179 8.53 -6.26 4.00
N ASN A 180 8.46 -6.81 2.78
CA ASN A 180 9.27 -6.39 1.63
C ASN A 180 8.92 -4.97 1.17
N ILE A 181 7.64 -4.57 1.12
CA ILE A 181 7.24 -3.18 0.80
C ILE A 181 7.84 -2.18 1.80
N MET A 182 7.86 -2.51 3.09
CA MET A 182 8.46 -1.64 4.11
C MET A 182 9.98 -1.51 3.88
N THR A 183 10.65 -2.60 3.52
CA THR A 183 12.07 -2.62 3.17
C THR A 183 12.34 -1.81 1.91
N PHE A 184 11.54 -2.03 0.87
CA PHE A 184 11.59 -1.31 -0.41
C PHE A 184 11.52 0.20 -0.19
N LYS A 185 10.52 0.69 0.53
CA LYS A 185 10.37 2.12 0.83
C LYS A 185 11.58 2.70 1.58
N LEU A 186 12.16 1.94 2.49
CA LEU A 186 13.37 2.35 3.22
C LEU A 186 14.59 2.42 2.29
N ALA A 187 14.79 1.40 1.44
CA ALA A 187 15.89 1.35 0.48
C ALA A 187 15.78 2.50 -0.54
N VAL A 188 14.61 2.68 -1.16
CA VAL A 188 14.35 3.76 -2.12
C VAL A 188 14.70 5.13 -1.55
N LYS A 189 14.16 5.48 -0.36
CA LYS A 189 14.46 6.76 0.30
C LYS A 189 15.93 6.93 0.64
N THR A 190 16.58 5.86 1.09
CA THR A 190 17.98 5.91 1.52
C THR A 190 18.93 6.07 0.34
N ILE A 191 18.71 5.32 -0.74
CA ILE A 191 19.56 5.36 -1.92
C ILE A 191 19.31 6.65 -2.72
N ALA A 192 18.07 7.08 -2.90
CA ALA A 192 17.75 8.36 -3.54
C ALA A 192 18.51 9.53 -2.86
N LYS A 193 18.54 9.56 -1.53
CA LYS A 193 19.30 10.57 -0.77
C LYS A 193 20.80 10.58 -1.10
N ARG A 194 21.40 9.43 -1.42
CA ARG A 194 22.81 9.35 -1.84
C ARG A 194 23.07 9.97 -3.20
N HIS A 195 22.04 9.99 -4.05
CA HIS A 195 22.06 10.67 -5.36
C HIS A 195 21.66 12.16 -5.28
N GLY A 196 21.51 12.73 -4.07
CA GLY A 196 21.05 14.12 -3.91
C GLY A 196 19.58 14.32 -4.24
N LEU A 197 18.79 13.22 -4.25
CA LEU A 197 17.37 13.23 -4.57
C LEU A 197 16.53 12.92 -3.31
N PHE A 198 15.29 13.36 -3.35
CA PHE A 198 14.28 13.05 -2.34
C PHE A 198 13.21 12.14 -2.95
N ALA A 199 13.13 10.90 -2.45
CA ALA A 199 12.09 9.96 -2.87
C ALA A 199 10.80 10.20 -2.09
N SER A 200 9.70 10.40 -2.82
CA SER A 200 8.37 10.62 -2.27
C SER A 200 7.40 9.51 -2.69
N PHE A 201 6.70 8.96 -1.71
CA PHE A 201 5.57 8.05 -1.88
C PHE A 201 4.23 8.78 -1.71
N MET A 202 4.20 10.08 -1.90
CA MET A 202 2.98 10.88 -1.86
C MET A 202 2.07 10.55 -3.04
N PRO A 203 0.78 10.27 -2.84
CA PRO A 203 -0.13 9.83 -3.91
C PRO A 203 -0.27 10.81 -5.08
N LYS A 204 -0.29 12.11 -4.79
CA LYS A 204 -0.41 13.16 -5.82
C LYS A 204 0.45 14.36 -5.47
N PRO A 205 1.77 14.33 -5.76
CA PRO A 205 2.67 15.39 -5.33
C PRO A 205 2.56 16.69 -6.14
N LYS A 206 2.01 16.63 -7.37
CA LYS A 206 1.85 17.80 -8.26
C LYS A 206 0.49 17.80 -8.94
N TYR A 207 -0.06 18.99 -9.11
CA TYR A 207 -1.25 19.20 -9.93
C TYR A 207 -0.93 18.99 -11.42
N GLY A 208 -1.89 18.44 -12.17
CA GLY A 208 -1.81 18.33 -13.64
C GLY A 208 -0.95 17.18 -14.17
N ILE A 209 -0.38 16.31 -13.32
CA ILE A 209 0.36 15.11 -13.73
C ILE A 209 -0.23 13.87 -13.08
N ASN A 210 0.15 12.66 -13.51
CA ASN A 210 -0.27 11.42 -12.87
C ASN A 210 0.21 11.34 -11.42
N GLY A 211 -0.52 10.63 -10.58
CA GLY A 211 -0.14 10.32 -9.22
C GLY A 211 0.41 8.90 -9.09
N SER A 212 0.91 8.52 -7.91
CA SER A 212 1.46 7.20 -7.64
C SER A 212 0.42 6.24 -7.08
N GLY A 213 0.32 5.06 -7.68
CA GLY A 213 -0.42 3.91 -7.20
C GLY A 213 0.47 2.93 -6.44
N MET A 214 -0.17 2.06 -5.69
CA MET A 214 0.39 0.83 -5.16
C MET A 214 -0.59 -0.28 -5.52
N HIS A 215 -0.53 -0.74 -6.76
CA HIS A 215 -1.44 -1.78 -7.24
C HIS A 215 -1.12 -3.11 -6.57
N ILE A 216 -2.14 -3.84 -6.18
CA ILE A 216 -2.00 -5.11 -5.48
C ILE A 216 -2.45 -6.24 -6.40
N ASN A 217 -1.48 -6.93 -6.99
CA ASN A 217 -1.72 -8.18 -7.70
C ASN A 217 -1.84 -9.30 -6.66
N MET A 218 -2.88 -10.10 -6.76
CA MET A 218 -3.15 -11.13 -5.76
C MET A 218 -3.74 -12.41 -6.35
N SER A 219 -3.40 -13.53 -5.73
CA SER A 219 -3.98 -14.83 -6.02
C SER A 219 -4.14 -15.68 -4.76
N LEU A 220 -5.00 -16.69 -4.84
CA LEU A 220 -5.13 -17.72 -3.81
C LEU A 220 -4.61 -19.06 -4.37
N GLU A 221 -3.85 -19.75 -3.53
CA GLU A 221 -3.45 -21.12 -3.79
C GLU A 221 -4.13 -22.10 -2.81
N LYS A 222 -4.37 -23.32 -3.30
CA LYS A 222 -4.80 -24.46 -2.52
C LYS A 222 -4.06 -25.71 -2.99
N ASP A 223 -3.43 -26.41 -2.07
CA ASP A 223 -2.62 -27.61 -2.37
C ASP A 223 -1.56 -27.34 -3.48
N GLY A 224 -0.92 -26.15 -3.45
CA GLY A 224 0.10 -25.73 -4.41
C GLY A 224 -0.44 -25.42 -5.82
N LYS A 225 -1.74 -25.16 -5.95
CA LYS A 225 -2.38 -24.78 -7.21
C LYS A 225 -3.13 -23.48 -7.08
N ASN A 226 -2.93 -22.61 -8.06
CA ASN A 226 -3.71 -21.37 -8.18
C ASN A 226 -5.19 -21.71 -8.41
N ILE A 227 -6.05 -21.29 -7.46
CA ILE A 227 -7.48 -21.60 -7.50
C ILE A 227 -8.32 -20.59 -8.28
N PHE A 228 -7.71 -19.49 -8.73
CA PHE A 228 -8.40 -18.51 -9.58
C PHE A 228 -8.52 -18.95 -11.03
N PHE A 229 -7.77 -19.98 -11.43
CA PHE A 229 -7.78 -20.52 -12.79
C PHE A 229 -8.76 -21.67 -12.98
N ASP A 230 -9.59 -21.56 -14.02
CA ASP A 230 -10.41 -22.66 -14.54
C ASP A 230 -10.33 -22.71 -16.05
N LYS A 231 -9.68 -23.76 -16.59
CA LYS A 231 -9.51 -23.96 -18.03
C LYS A 231 -10.85 -24.16 -18.78
N SER A 232 -11.90 -24.59 -18.10
CA SER A 232 -13.22 -24.81 -18.69
C SER A 232 -14.03 -23.54 -18.89
N ASN A 233 -13.69 -22.48 -18.17
CA ASN A 233 -14.34 -21.18 -18.27
C ASN A 233 -13.79 -20.40 -19.48
N PRO A 234 -14.63 -19.73 -20.30
CA PRO A 234 -14.18 -18.96 -21.46
C PRO A 234 -13.17 -17.85 -21.14
N MET A 235 -13.24 -17.25 -19.95
CA MET A 235 -12.30 -16.25 -19.48
C MET A 235 -11.09 -16.85 -18.73
N GLY A 236 -11.10 -18.17 -18.50
CA GLY A 236 -10.08 -18.87 -17.72
C GLY A 236 -10.13 -18.54 -16.22
N LEU A 237 -11.28 -18.13 -15.69
CA LEU A 237 -11.48 -17.77 -14.29
C LEU A 237 -12.39 -18.78 -13.59
N SER A 238 -12.05 -19.15 -12.36
CA SER A 238 -12.86 -20.05 -11.53
C SER A 238 -14.01 -19.30 -10.85
N LYS A 239 -14.92 -20.05 -10.25
CA LYS A 239 -15.99 -19.48 -9.41
C LYS A 239 -15.42 -18.71 -8.21
N GLU A 240 -14.39 -19.27 -7.59
CA GLU A 240 -13.70 -18.63 -6.46
C GLU A 240 -13.11 -17.27 -6.86
N CYS A 241 -12.57 -17.14 -8.07
CA CYS A 241 -12.09 -15.88 -8.61
C CYS A 241 -13.22 -14.84 -8.73
N TYR A 242 -14.37 -15.22 -9.31
CA TYR A 242 -15.54 -14.33 -9.42
C TYR A 242 -16.08 -13.94 -8.04
N HIS A 243 -16.18 -14.86 -7.11
CA HIS A 243 -16.61 -14.57 -5.75
C HIS A 243 -15.65 -13.62 -5.04
N PHE A 244 -14.34 -13.80 -5.23
CA PHE A 244 -13.31 -12.91 -4.67
C PHE A 244 -13.45 -11.48 -5.24
N ILE A 245 -13.63 -11.35 -6.56
CA ILE A 245 -13.91 -10.04 -7.23
C ILE A 245 -15.16 -9.39 -6.64
N ALA A 246 -16.23 -10.15 -6.48
CA ALA A 246 -17.48 -9.67 -5.90
C ALA A 246 -17.31 -9.12 -4.47
N GLY A 247 -16.53 -9.83 -3.65
CA GLY A 247 -16.18 -9.38 -2.30
C GLY A 247 -15.38 -8.07 -2.29
N LEU A 248 -14.38 -7.93 -3.15
CA LEU A 248 -13.64 -6.68 -3.31
C LEU A 248 -14.55 -5.51 -3.75
N ILE A 249 -15.44 -5.74 -4.69
CA ILE A 249 -16.41 -4.72 -5.16
C ILE A 249 -17.34 -4.30 -4.03
N LYS A 250 -17.89 -5.27 -3.28
CA LYS A 250 -18.80 -5.02 -2.15
C LYS A 250 -18.18 -4.10 -1.09
N HIS A 251 -16.92 -4.32 -0.76
CA HIS A 251 -16.23 -3.60 0.32
C HIS A 251 -15.35 -2.43 -0.16
N ALA A 252 -15.30 -2.15 -1.47
CA ALA A 252 -14.40 -1.15 -2.05
C ALA A 252 -14.51 0.24 -1.40
N LYS A 253 -15.75 0.72 -1.14
CA LYS A 253 -15.95 2.02 -0.48
C LYS A 253 -15.46 2.01 0.96
N GLY A 254 -15.78 0.98 1.73
CA GLY A 254 -15.36 0.83 3.12
C GLY A 254 -13.84 0.68 3.27
N MET A 255 -13.18 0.06 2.29
CA MET A 255 -11.73 -0.09 2.26
C MET A 255 -11.00 1.21 1.88
N SER A 256 -11.65 2.17 1.21
CA SER A 256 -11.00 3.35 0.65
C SER A 256 -10.24 4.16 1.69
N CYS A 257 -10.78 4.35 2.90
CA CYS A 257 -10.11 5.10 3.96
C CYS A 257 -8.74 4.49 4.36
N ILE A 258 -8.57 3.18 4.19
CA ILE A 258 -7.33 2.45 4.50
C ILE A 258 -6.42 2.37 3.28
N CYS A 259 -6.98 2.09 2.10
CA CYS A 259 -6.25 1.99 0.84
C CYS A 259 -5.74 3.35 0.34
N ASN A 260 -6.45 4.42 0.68
CA ASN A 260 -6.24 5.80 0.25
C ASN A 260 -6.27 6.73 1.49
N PRO A 261 -5.21 6.67 2.35
CA PRO A 261 -5.28 7.13 3.73
C PRO A 261 -5.16 8.63 3.93
N LEU A 262 -4.86 9.40 2.89
CA LEU A 262 -4.56 10.83 3.02
C LEU A 262 -5.60 11.69 2.30
N VAL A 263 -5.78 12.93 2.73
CA VAL A 263 -6.49 13.94 1.92
C VAL A 263 -5.93 13.98 0.50
N ASN A 264 -4.62 13.86 0.37
CA ASN A 264 -3.91 13.85 -0.91
C ASN A 264 -4.23 12.63 -1.79
N SER A 265 -4.63 11.50 -1.22
CA SER A 265 -5.03 10.29 -1.94
C SER A 265 -6.18 10.56 -2.91
N TYR A 266 -7.14 11.37 -2.49
CA TYR A 266 -8.34 11.73 -3.29
C TYR A 266 -8.06 12.77 -4.37
N LYS A 267 -6.87 13.37 -4.37
CA LYS A 267 -6.35 14.18 -5.50
C LYS A 267 -5.73 13.32 -6.59
N ARG A 268 -5.38 12.05 -6.28
CA ARG A 268 -5.00 11.02 -7.26
C ARG A 268 -6.26 10.37 -7.87
N LEU A 269 -7.25 10.02 -7.06
CA LEU A 269 -8.48 9.32 -7.47
C LEU A 269 -9.44 10.27 -8.19
N VAL A 270 -8.99 10.82 -9.31
CA VAL A 270 -9.78 11.72 -10.17
C VAL A 270 -9.71 11.24 -11.61
N PRO A 271 -10.78 11.46 -12.42
CA PRO A 271 -10.79 11.07 -13.83
C PRO A 271 -9.63 11.69 -14.63
N GLY A 272 -9.09 10.94 -15.60
CA GLY A 272 -8.11 11.45 -16.56
C GLY A 272 -6.63 11.30 -16.17
N TYR A 273 -6.31 10.67 -15.02
CA TYR A 273 -4.94 10.48 -14.53
C TYR A 273 -4.59 9.03 -14.20
N GLU A 274 -5.14 8.08 -14.94
CA GLU A 274 -4.88 6.64 -14.84
C GLU A 274 -5.17 6.01 -13.45
N ALA A 275 -5.91 6.72 -12.59
CA ALA A 275 -6.39 6.21 -11.33
C ALA A 275 -7.86 5.77 -11.42
N PRO A 276 -8.25 4.64 -10.83
CA PRO A 276 -9.61 4.14 -10.90
C PRO A 276 -10.54 4.98 -10.02
N VAL A 277 -11.71 5.31 -10.54
CA VAL A 277 -12.81 5.93 -9.76
C VAL A 277 -14.06 5.06 -9.74
N ALA A 278 -14.32 4.31 -10.83
CA ALA A 278 -15.49 3.45 -10.97
C ALA A 278 -15.28 2.07 -10.33
N ILE A 279 -16.21 1.64 -9.50
CA ILE A 279 -16.16 0.33 -8.80
C ILE A 279 -16.68 -0.75 -9.75
N CYS A 280 -15.80 -1.21 -10.61
CA CYS A 280 -16.08 -2.26 -11.58
C CYS A 280 -14.80 -3.06 -11.89
N TRP A 281 -14.92 -4.09 -12.72
CA TRP A 281 -13.78 -4.91 -13.12
C TRP A 281 -13.74 -5.16 -14.64
N SER A 282 -12.53 -5.49 -15.14
CA SER A 282 -12.29 -5.81 -16.55
C SER A 282 -11.10 -6.73 -16.74
N SER A 283 -11.15 -7.51 -17.81
CA SER A 283 -10.00 -8.31 -18.29
C SER A 283 -9.30 -7.70 -19.52
N ILE A 284 -9.79 -6.59 -20.04
CA ILE A 284 -9.34 -6.01 -21.32
C ILE A 284 -8.81 -4.59 -21.25
N ASN A 285 -9.06 -3.85 -20.16
CA ASN A 285 -8.56 -2.47 -20.03
C ASN A 285 -8.11 -2.16 -18.59
N ARG A 286 -7.41 -1.03 -18.40
CA ARG A 286 -6.78 -0.61 -17.13
C ARG A 286 -7.56 0.46 -16.38
N SER A 287 -8.74 0.88 -16.89
CA SER A 287 -9.51 1.96 -16.25
C SER A 287 -10.36 1.54 -15.05
N PRO A 288 -10.85 0.30 -14.92
CA PRO A 288 -11.59 -0.16 -13.75
C PRO A 288 -10.76 -0.28 -12.49
N LEU A 289 -11.47 -0.33 -11.35
CA LEU A 289 -10.92 -0.58 -10.02
C LEU A 289 -10.17 -1.92 -9.95
N ILE A 290 -10.72 -2.95 -10.57
CA ILE A 290 -10.17 -4.30 -10.58
C ILE A 290 -9.85 -4.69 -12.03
N ARG A 291 -8.60 -5.11 -12.25
CA ARG A 291 -8.15 -5.63 -13.54
C ARG A 291 -7.76 -7.09 -13.40
N ILE A 292 -8.08 -7.86 -14.42
CA ILE A 292 -7.59 -9.24 -14.57
C ILE A 292 -6.49 -9.25 -15.63
N PRO A 293 -5.22 -9.35 -15.27
CA PRO A 293 -4.13 -9.45 -16.24
C PRO A 293 -4.30 -10.63 -17.21
N ALA A 294 -3.61 -10.58 -18.36
CA ALA A 294 -3.76 -11.55 -19.43
C ALA A 294 -3.25 -12.96 -19.09
N SER A 295 -2.32 -13.07 -18.15
CA SER A 295 -1.75 -14.35 -17.69
C SER A 295 -2.83 -15.28 -17.16
N ARG A 296 -2.71 -16.58 -17.50
CA ARG A 296 -3.61 -17.65 -17.05
C ARG A 296 -2.80 -18.83 -16.50
N GLY A 297 -3.47 -19.81 -15.94
CA GLY A 297 -2.83 -20.95 -15.26
C GLY A 297 -2.27 -20.52 -13.90
N ALA A 298 -1.04 -20.84 -13.62
CA ALA A 298 -0.36 -20.45 -12.38
C ALA A 298 -0.27 -18.92 -12.20
N GLY A 299 -0.24 -18.16 -13.29
CA GLY A 299 -0.17 -16.70 -13.28
C GLY A 299 -1.53 -15.98 -13.25
N THR A 300 -2.65 -16.70 -13.07
CA THR A 300 -3.98 -16.07 -12.96
C THR A 300 -4.08 -15.27 -11.68
N ARG A 301 -4.37 -13.96 -11.78
CA ARG A 301 -4.40 -13.07 -10.66
C ARG A 301 -5.41 -11.94 -10.83
N ILE A 302 -5.73 -11.29 -9.75
CA ILE A 302 -6.56 -10.09 -9.66
C ILE A 302 -5.64 -8.92 -9.31
N GLU A 303 -5.73 -7.82 -10.04
CA GLU A 303 -5.04 -6.55 -9.73
C GLU A 303 -6.04 -5.56 -9.16
N PHE A 304 -5.87 -5.17 -7.90
CA PHE A 304 -6.67 -4.14 -7.23
C PHE A 304 -5.92 -2.81 -7.29
N ARG A 305 -6.48 -1.84 -7.99
CA ARG A 305 -5.78 -0.62 -8.43
C ARG A 305 -6.00 0.62 -7.56
N SER A 306 -6.91 0.54 -6.58
CA SER A 306 -7.21 1.67 -5.70
C SER A 306 -6.05 2.09 -4.79
N PRO A 307 -5.35 1.18 -4.11
CA PRO A 307 -4.38 1.56 -3.10
C PRO A 307 -3.29 2.49 -3.64
N ASP A 308 -2.80 3.37 -2.78
CA ASP A 308 -1.66 4.23 -3.05
C ASP A 308 -0.49 3.95 -2.10
N PRO A 309 0.73 4.44 -2.43
CA PRO A 309 1.91 4.09 -1.65
C PRO A 309 1.95 4.68 -0.23
N ALA A 310 1.05 5.60 0.15
CA ALA A 310 0.95 6.08 1.52
C ALA A 310 0.23 5.08 2.44
N ALA A 311 -0.50 4.13 1.87
CA ALA A 311 -1.23 3.12 2.63
C ALA A 311 -0.29 2.18 3.41
N ASN A 312 -0.80 1.67 4.53
CA ASN A 312 -0.13 0.64 5.31
C ASN A 312 -0.29 -0.72 4.60
N PRO A 313 0.79 -1.36 4.12
CA PRO A 313 0.68 -2.56 3.30
C PRO A 313 0.06 -3.74 4.04
N TYR A 314 0.30 -3.89 5.34
CA TYR A 314 -0.31 -4.95 6.13
C TYR A 314 -1.83 -4.83 6.19
N LEU A 315 -2.34 -3.62 6.44
CA LEU A 315 -3.78 -3.39 6.51
C LEU A 315 -4.44 -3.54 5.12
N VAL A 316 -3.80 -3.01 4.07
CA VAL A 316 -4.31 -3.17 2.69
C VAL A 316 -4.45 -4.65 2.32
N MET A 317 -3.41 -5.46 2.54
CA MET A 317 -3.44 -6.89 2.21
C MET A 317 -4.43 -7.66 3.08
N ALA A 318 -4.52 -7.31 4.37
CA ALA A 318 -5.52 -7.90 5.27
C ALA A 318 -6.95 -7.66 4.77
N LEU A 319 -7.25 -6.42 4.35
CA LEU A 319 -8.58 -6.06 3.86
C LEU A 319 -8.88 -6.66 2.48
N CYS A 320 -7.91 -6.69 1.57
CA CYS A 320 -8.08 -7.35 0.28
C CYS A 320 -8.41 -8.83 0.45
N LEU A 321 -7.65 -9.54 1.29
CA LEU A 321 -7.90 -10.94 1.58
C LEU A 321 -9.25 -11.13 2.27
N ALA A 322 -9.56 -10.35 3.30
CA ALA A 322 -10.81 -10.48 4.05
C ALA A 322 -12.04 -10.24 3.16
N ALA A 323 -12.01 -9.19 2.34
CA ALA A 323 -13.08 -8.87 1.39
C ALA A 323 -13.28 -9.99 0.36
N GLY A 324 -12.17 -10.51 -0.19
CA GLY A 324 -12.23 -11.65 -1.11
C GLY A 324 -12.77 -12.92 -0.47
N LEU A 325 -12.39 -13.21 0.78
CA LEU A 325 -12.91 -14.36 1.53
C LEU A 325 -14.40 -14.19 1.87
N ASP A 326 -14.87 -12.97 2.19
CA ASP A 326 -16.30 -12.69 2.35
C ASP A 326 -17.08 -13.04 1.08
N GLY A 327 -16.51 -12.68 -0.08
CA GLY A 327 -17.07 -13.06 -1.37
C GLY A 327 -17.18 -14.56 -1.56
N ILE A 328 -16.12 -15.31 -1.24
CA ILE A 328 -16.09 -16.78 -1.36
C ILE A 328 -17.04 -17.44 -0.35
N GLU A 329 -16.99 -17.06 0.92
CA GLU A 329 -17.81 -17.64 1.99
C GLU A 329 -19.32 -17.44 1.76
N ASN A 330 -19.70 -16.30 1.19
CA ASN A 330 -21.10 -15.95 0.91
C ASN A 330 -21.50 -16.19 -0.54
N GLU A 331 -20.65 -16.80 -1.35
CA GLU A 331 -20.91 -17.10 -2.77
C GLU A 331 -21.43 -15.89 -3.56
N LEU A 332 -20.82 -14.69 -3.31
CA LEU A 332 -21.25 -13.45 -3.95
C LEU A 332 -21.01 -13.52 -5.46
N GLU A 333 -21.94 -12.98 -6.23
CA GLU A 333 -21.84 -12.92 -7.68
C GLU A 333 -21.17 -11.62 -8.13
N ALA A 334 -20.12 -11.73 -8.95
CA ALA A 334 -19.50 -10.56 -9.56
C ALA A 334 -20.41 -9.99 -10.65
N PRO A 335 -20.50 -8.64 -10.79
CA PRO A 335 -21.19 -8.04 -11.91
C PRO A 335 -20.48 -8.37 -13.23
N GLU A 336 -21.13 -8.13 -14.36
CA GLU A 336 -20.53 -8.31 -15.69
C GLU A 336 -19.27 -7.43 -15.85
N PRO A 337 -18.22 -7.94 -16.53
CA PRO A 337 -17.01 -7.19 -16.78
C PRO A 337 -17.24 -6.01 -17.73
N ILE A 338 -16.61 -4.88 -17.45
CA ILE A 338 -16.76 -3.68 -18.25
C ILE A 338 -15.74 -3.62 -19.38
N GLY A 339 -16.24 -3.55 -20.63
CA GLY A 339 -15.40 -3.39 -21.81
C GLY A 339 -15.07 -1.94 -22.18
N LYS A 340 -15.76 -0.95 -21.60
CA LYS A 340 -15.58 0.47 -21.90
C LYS A 340 -14.41 1.08 -21.13
N ASN A 341 -13.76 2.08 -21.72
CA ASN A 341 -12.78 2.90 -21.03
C ASN A 341 -13.48 3.88 -20.09
N MET A 342 -13.40 3.62 -18.78
CA MET A 342 -14.08 4.41 -17.74
C MET A 342 -13.54 5.84 -17.64
N TYR A 343 -12.29 6.10 -18.05
CA TYR A 343 -11.71 7.45 -18.03
C TYR A 343 -12.37 8.43 -19.01
N LEU A 344 -13.10 7.93 -20.01
CA LEU A 344 -13.78 8.73 -21.02
C LEU A 344 -15.26 8.98 -20.70
N LEU A 345 -15.77 8.41 -19.61
CA LEU A 345 -17.17 8.52 -19.21
C LEU A 345 -17.36 9.64 -18.17
N THR A 346 -18.48 10.35 -18.26
CA THR A 346 -18.92 11.27 -17.20
C THR A 346 -19.49 10.50 -16.02
N GLU A 347 -19.59 11.15 -14.85
CA GLU A 347 -20.22 10.57 -13.67
C GLU A 347 -21.68 10.14 -13.94
N GLU A 348 -22.43 10.93 -14.71
CA GLU A 348 -23.79 10.58 -15.13
C GLU A 348 -23.82 9.32 -15.97
N GLN A 349 -22.90 9.17 -16.93
CA GLN A 349 -22.78 7.97 -17.76
C GLN A 349 -22.40 6.73 -16.96
N ILE A 350 -21.57 6.88 -15.92
CA ILE A 350 -21.20 5.80 -15.00
C ILE A 350 -22.42 5.41 -14.17
N ALA A 351 -23.16 6.38 -13.64
CA ALA A 351 -24.38 6.17 -12.88
C ALA A 351 -25.48 5.47 -13.70
N ASP A 352 -25.66 5.86 -14.98
CA ASP A 352 -26.63 5.23 -15.90
C ASP A 352 -26.30 3.73 -16.14
N MET A 353 -25.03 3.33 -15.96
CA MET A 353 -24.60 1.93 -16.02
C MET A 353 -24.83 1.19 -14.70
N ASN A 354 -25.39 1.85 -13.68
CA ASN A 354 -25.55 1.33 -12.32
C ASN A 354 -24.21 0.88 -11.69
N ILE A 355 -23.14 1.64 -11.96
CA ILE A 355 -21.80 1.43 -11.43
C ILE A 355 -21.55 2.47 -10.32
N ASP A 356 -21.18 1.99 -9.15
CA ASP A 356 -20.77 2.83 -8.03
C ASP A 356 -19.39 3.47 -8.27
N VAL A 357 -19.11 4.56 -7.56
CA VAL A 357 -17.81 5.23 -7.57
C VAL A 357 -17.18 5.21 -6.19
N LEU A 358 -15.84 5.27 -6.17
CA LEU A 358 -15.08 5.43 -4.92
C LEU A 358 -15.39 6.78 -4.27
N PRO A 359 -15.24 6.92 -2.95
CA PRO A 359 -15.32 8.22 -2.28
C PRO A 359 -14.42 9.25 -2.95
N ALA A 360 -14.91 10.48 -3.10
CA ALA A 360 -14.17 11.58 -3.73
C ALA A 360 -13.33 12.37 -2.72
N THR A 361 -13.55 12.18 -1.43
CA THR A 361 -12.85 12.87 -0.34
C THR A 361 -12.52 11.93 0.81
N LEU A 362 -11.52 12.31 1.63
CA LEU A 362 -11.22 11.58 2.86
C LEU A 362 -12.42 11.56 3.82
N GLY A 363 -13.23 12.63 3.84
CA GLY A 363 -14.45 12.69 4.64
C GLY A 363 -15.45 11.60 4.26
N GLU A 364 -15.79 11.50 2.96
CA GLU A 364 -16.67 10.46 2.44
C GLU A 364 -16.14 9.05 2.66
N ALA A 365 -14.81 8.87 2.54
CA ALA A 365 -14.17 7.59 2.80
C ALA A 365 -14.25 7.20 4.29
N CYS A 366 -14.16 8.17 5.20
CA CYS A 366 -14.40 7.93 6.63
C CYS A 366 -15.85 7.52 6.90
N ASP A 367 -16.82 8.13 6.21
CA ASP A 367 -18.23 7.77 6.33
C ASP A 367 -18.47 6.34 5.81
N ALA A 368 -17.96 6.02 4.63
CA ALA A 368 -18.06 4.68 4.06
C ALA A 368 -17.39 3.61 4.93
N PHE A 369 -16.23 3.93 5.54
CA PHE A 369 -15.57 3.04 6.49
C PHE A 369 -16.41 2.84 7.76
N GLU A 370 -17.06 3.88 8.28
CA GLU A 370 -17.93 3.79 9.47
C GLU A 370 -19.20 2.96 9.20
N GLU A 371 -19.69 2.94 7.97
CA GLU A 371 -20.83 2.13 7.53
C GLU A 371 -20.49 0.65 7.34
N ASP A 372 -19.27 0.33 6.89
CA ASP A 372 -18.85 -1.05 6.63
C ASP A 372 -18.40 -1.76 7.92
N LYS A 373 -19.34 -2.43 8.58
CA LYS A 373 -19.09 -3.14 9.85
C LYS A 373 -18.16 -4.33 9.70
N TYR A 374 -18.18 -5.00 8.53
CA TYR A 374 -17.28 -6.11 8.27
C TYR A 374 -15.80 -5.67 8.23
N ILE A 375 -15.51 -4.60 7.52
CA ILE A 375 -14.14 -4.03 7.46
C ILE A 375 -13.67 -3.59 8.84
N GLN A 376 -14.54 -2.97 9.65
CA GLN A 376 -14.23 -2.61 11.04
C GLN A 376 -13.93 -3.85 11.91
N GLU A 377 -14.72 -4.91 11.76
CA GLU A 377 -14.52 -6.18 12.50
C GLU A 377 -13.16 -6.81 12.16
N VAL A 378 -12.77 -6.81 10.87
CA VAL A 378 -11.47 -7.33 10.41
C VAL A 378 -10.31 -6.57 11.04
N LEU A 379 -10.40 -5.24 11.12
CA LEU A 379 -9.36 -4.39 11.72
C LEU A 379 -9.35 -4.47 13.26
N GLY A 380 -10.45 -4.85 13.87
CA GLY A 380 -10.67 -4.83 15.30
C GLY A 380 -11.02 -3.44 15.85
N GLU A 381 -11.57 -3.42 17.07
CA GLU A 381 -12.12 -2.20 17.70
C GLU A 381 -11.04 -1.10 17.86
N HIS A 382 -9.84 -1.47 18.30
CA HIS A 382 -8.78 -0.50 18.57
C HIS A 382 -8.39 0.27 17.32
N ILE A 383 -8.00 -0.45 16.24
CA ILE A 383 -7.58 0.19 14.98
C ILE A 383 -8.76 0.96 14.39
N SER A 384 -9.94 0.37 14.27
CA SER A 384 -11.11 1.01 13.67
C SER A 384 -11.41 2.34 14.31
N LYS A 385 -11.45 2.39 15.65
CA LYS A 385 -11.73 3.61 16.39
C LYS A 385 -10.63 4.65 16.25
N LYS A 386 -9.37 4.26 16.54
CA LYS A 386 -8.23 5.18 16.54
C LYS A 386 -7.92 5.73 15.16
N TYR A 387 -8.03 4.88 14.15
CA TYR A 387 -7.81 5.27 12.77
C TYR A 387 -8.88 6.26 12.30
N LEU A 388 -10.16 5.97 12.54
CA LEU A 388 -11.25 6.87 12.17
C LEU A 388 -11.14 8.22 12.89
N GLU A 389 -10.83 8.24 14.19
CA GLU A 389 -10.59 9.47 14.96
C GLU A 389 -9.49 10.32 14.30
N ALA A 390 -8.34 9.70 13.96
CA ALA A 390 -7.21 10.38 13.34
C ALA A 390 -7.55 10.92 11.94
N LYS A 391 -8.25 10.13 11.10
CA LYS A 391 -8.59 10.52 9.72
C LYS A 391 -9.67 11.60 9.65
N ARG A 392 -10.65 11.56 10.55
CA ARG A 392 -11.63 12.67 10.68
C ARG A 392 -10.96 13.95 11.17
N LYS A 393 -9.99 13.86 12.08
CA LYS A 393 -9.21 15.03 12.51
C LYS A 393 -8.42 15.62 11.34
N GLU A 394 -7.68 14.79 10.58
CA GLU A 394 -6.93 15.21 9.38
C GLU A 394 -7.85 15.91 8.36
N TRP A 395 -9.03 15.32 8.09
CA TRP A 395 -10.00 15.91 7.18
C TRP A 395 -10.51 17.27 7.67
N HIS A 396 -10.88 17.39 8.94
CA HIS A 396 -11.34 18.65 9.51
C HIS A 396 -10.25 19.73 9.53
N GLU A 397 -9.00 19.36 9.78
CA GLU A 397 -7.86 20.28 9.72
C GLU A 397 -7.65 20.79 8.29
N TYR A 398 -7.70 19.89 7.31
CA TYR A 398 -7.59 20.25 5.89
C TYR A 398 -8.71 21.19 5.44
N CYS A 399 -9.96 20.95 5.82
CA CYS A 399 -11.09 21.78 5.45
C CYS A 399 -11.02 23.23 5.98
N ARG A 400 -10.14 23.49 6.95
CA ARG A 400 -9.92 24.84 7.49
C ARG A 400 -8.76 25.58 6.84
N GLN A 401 -7.99 24.89 5.97
CA GLN A 401 -6.88 25.52 5.25
C GLN A 401 -7.44 26.39 4.13
N VAL A 402 -6.83 27.55 3.94
CA VAL A 402 -7.07 28.40 2.77
C VAL A 402 -5.92 28.18 1.81
N SER A 403 -6.22 27.62 0.64
CA SER A 403 -5.23 27.33 -0.38
C SER A 403 -4.84 28.55 -1.21
N ASP A 404 -3.65 28.52 -1.81
CA ASP A 404 -3.21 29.54 -2.76
C ASP A 404 -4.22 29.67 -3.91
N TRP A 405 -4.77 28.55 -4.39
CA TRP A 405 -5.78 28.54 -5.43
C TRP A 405 -7.05 29.33 -5.03
N GLU A 406 -7.53 29.17 -3.80
CA GLU A 406 -8.68 29.93 -3.29
C GLU A 406 -8.36 31.44 -3.21
N THR A 407 -7.18 31.75 -2.71
CA THR A 407 -6.69 33.14 -2.64
C THR A 407 -6.60 33.77 -4.02
N GLU A 408 -6.00 33.10 -4.99
CA GLU A 408 -5.89 33.55 -6.38
C GLU A 408 -7.26 33.67 -7.05
N ALA A 409 -8.16 32.71 -6.83
CA ALA A 409 -9.45 32.66 -7.48
C ALA A 409 -10.45 33.68 -6.92
N TYR A 410 -10.39 33.96 -5.61
CA TYR A 410 -11.45 34.68 -4.90
C TYR A 410 -11.07 36.03 -4.32
N LEU A 411 -9.81 36.25 -3.87
CA LEU A 411 -9.40 37.46 -3.13
C LEU A 411 -9.74 38.78 -3.84
N TYR A 412 -9.65 38.81 -5.17
CA TYR A 412 -9.93 40.01 -5.94
C TYR A 412 -11.37 40.08 -6.50
N LYS A 413 -12.18 39.05 -6.25
CA LYS A 413 -13.55 39.00 -6.77
C LYS A 413 -14.60 39.31 -5.73
N TYR A 414 -14.26 39.03 -4.50
CA TYR A 414 -15.10 39.18 -3.32
C TYR A 414 -14.41 39.95 -2.20
#